data_5387511a298209d59215647b8032a55a
#
_entry.id   5387511a298209d59215647b8032a55a
#
_cell.length_a   1.000
_cell.length_b   1.000
_cell.length_c   1.000
_cell.angle_alpha   90.00
_cell.angle_beta   90.00
_cell.angle_gamma   90.00
#
_symmetry.space_group_name_H-M   'P 1'
#
loop_
_entity.id
_entity.type
_entity.pdbx_description
1 polymer ?
#
loop_
_entity_poly.entity_id
_entity_poly.type
_entity_poly.pdbx_seq_one_letter_code
_entity_poly.pdbx_strand_id
1 'polypeptide(L)'
;WLEATYFPVTNGHGKVSKVIKIACDVTTQKNTALFSQSLIKALNNSMAVIEFDLQGNVLKANEKFRQVMGFSEKDLTNLHHRRFCKPDYVNSHDYEQFWQRLRNGNYFSGRVERVAKDGRTVWLEATYNPVLDEEGKPFRVMKFASDISARIEYAQRLQHSTQIAFDIAQETESLSENGAQVI
;
A
#
# COMPACT_ATOMS: atom_id res chain seq x y z
N TRP A 1 10.67 13.49 -29.44
CA TRP A 1 12.01 13.37 -28.86
C TRP A 1 12.92 12.61 -29.83
N LEU A 2 14.14 13.14 -30.06
CA LEU A 2 15.14 12.48 -30.89
C LEU A 2 16.35 12.14 -30.03
N GLU A 3 16.78 10.89 -30.06
CA GLU A 3 18.09 10.46 -29.61
C GLU A 3 19.00 10.44 -30.81
N ALA A 4 20.11 11.17 -30.75
CA ALA A 4 20.96 11.34 -31.92
C ALA A 4 22.44 11.25 -31.58
N THR A 5 23.18 10.58 -32.48
CA THR A 5 24.63 10.52 -32.44
C THR A 5 25.18 11.20 -33.68
N TYR A 6 26.24 11.99 -33.50
CA TYR A 6 26.93 12.71 -34.55
C TYR A 6 28.32 12.13 -34.79
N PHE A 7 28.63 11.79 -36.04
CA PHE A 7 29.90 11.25 -36.45
C PHE A 7 30.62 12.22 -37.36
N PRO A 8 31.78 12.78 -36.97
CA PRO A 8 32.60 13.56 -37.86
C PRO A 8 33.25 12.67 -38.91
N VAL A 9 33.21 13.07 -40.15
CA VAL A 9 33.94 12.42 -41.26
C VAL A 9 35.08 13.36 -41.65
N THR A 10 36.32 12.86 -41.59
CA THR A 10 37.51 13.60 -41.95
C THR A 10 37.92 13.37 -43.42
N ASN A 11 38.53 14.35 -44.03
CA ASN A 11 39.14 14.22 -45.32
C ASN A 11 40.57 13.60 -45.21
N GLY A 12 41.24 13.36 -46.33
CA GLY A 12 42.59 12.78 -46.36
C GLY A 12 43.67 13.61 -45.66
N HIS A 13 43.35 14.84 -45.20
CA HIS A 13 44.24 15.73 -44.43
C HIS A 13 43.86 15.81 -42.95
N GLY A 14 42.97 14.92 -42.46
CA GLY A 14 42.57 14.88 -41.06
C GLY A 14 41.57 15.97 -40.65
N LYS A 15 41.11 16.82 -41.55
CA LYS A 15 40.10 17.87 -41.25
C LYS A 15 38.69 17.31 -41.44
N VAL A 16 37.78 17.66 -40.47
CA VAL A 16 36.38 17.31 -40.59
C VAL A 16 35.78 17.96 -41.84
N SER A 17 35.30 17.15 -42.77
CA SER A 17 34.73 17.59 -44.03
C SER A 17 33.19 17.55 -44.02
N LYS A 18 32.61 16.71 -43.21
CA LYS A 18 31.13 16.60 -42.99
C LYS A 18 30.84 15.90 -41.68
N VAL A 19 29.60 16.04 -41.19
CA VAL A 19 29.10 15.33 -40.02
C VAL A 19 27.89 14.49 -40.45
N ILE A 20 27.90 13.24 -40.08
CA ILE A 20 26.77 12.34 -40.24
C ILE A 20 26.01 12.33 -38.91
N LYS A 21 24.70 12.55 -38.99
CA LYS A 21 23.79 12.41 -37.88
C LYS A 21 22.94 11.16 -38.06
N ILE A 22 22.94 10.27 -37.08
CA ILE A 22 21.98 9.17 -36.97
C ILE A 22 21.05 9.52 -35.83
N ALA A 23 19.74 9.51 -36.07
CA ALA A 23 18.74 9.87 -35.07
C ALA A 23 17.61 8.86 -35.07
N CYS A 24 17.19 8.47 -33.87
CA CYS A 24 15.99 7.66 -33.64
C CYS A 24 14.90 8.51 -32.99
N ASP A 25 13.67 8.34 -33.45
CA ASP A 25 12.52 8.94 -32.75
C ASP A 25 12.16 8.09 -31.55
N VAL A 26 12.37 8.64 -30.36
CA VAL A 26 12.09 8.01 -29.05
C VAL A 26 10.87 8.63 -28.36
N THR A 27 10.02 9.36 -29.12
CA THR A 27 8.88 10.11 -28.56
C THR A 27 7.91 9.20 -27.84
N THR A 28 7.52 8.08 -28.46
CA THR A 28 6.60 7.10 -27.83
C THR A 28 7.18 6.52 -26.55
N GLN A 29 8.44 6.12 -26.59
CA GLN A 29 9.12 5.56 -25.41
C GLN A 29 9.20 6.56 -24.26
N LYS A 30 9.54 7.82 -24.54
CA LYS A 30 9.58 8.90 -23.53
C LYS A 30 8.20 9.19 -22.96
N ASN A 31 7.18 9.30 -23.82
CA ASN A 31 5.81 9.55 -23.35
C ASN A 31 5.28 8.41 -22.48
N THR A 32 5.52 7.16 -22.83
CA THR A 32 5.16 5.99 -22.03
C THR A 32 5.85 6.02 -20.66
N ALA A 33 7.15 6.33 -20.62
CA ALA A 33 7.91 6.44 -19.38
C ALA A 33 7.37 7.57 -18.48
N LEU A 34 7.09 8.75 -19.05
CA LEU A 34 6.54 9.90 -18.33
C LEU A 34 5.14 9.59 -17.77
N PHE A 35 4.30 8.93 -18.56
CA PHE A 35 2.97 8.51 -18.11
C PHE A 35 3.08 7.51 -16.93
N SER A 36 3.94 6.50 -17.03
CA SER A 36 4.18 5.53 -15.96
C SER A 36 4.68 6.20 -14.68
N GLN A 37 5.60 7.15 -14.79
CA GLN A 37 6.08 7.93 -13.64
C GLN A 37 4.95 8.75 -12.99
N SER A 38 4.09 9.35 -13.81
CA SER A 38 2.95 10.14 -13.32
C SER A 38 1.93 9.27 -12.58
N LEU A 39 1.65 8.07 -13.07
CA LEU A 39 0.79 7.09 -12.39
C LEU A 39 1.37 6.67 -11.04
N ILE A 40 2.66 6.32 -10.99
CA ILE A 40 3.34 5.94 -9.75
C ILE A 40 3.27 7.11 -8.75
N LYS A 41 3.51 8.35 -9.20
CA LYS A 41 3.42 9.53 -8.34
C LYS A 41 1.99 9.74 -7.79
N ALA A 42 0.97 9.57 -8.62
CA ALA A 42 -0.42 9.67 -8.20
C ALA A 42 -0.79 8.61 -7.14
N LEU A 43 -0.39 7.35 -7.34
CA LEU A 43 -0.57 6.27 -6.37
C LEU A 43 0.14 6.57 -5.05
N ASN A 44 1.39 7.01 -5.11
CA ASN A 44 2.17 7.35 -3.91
C ASN A 44 1.60 8.52 -3.11
N ASN A 45 0.89 9.45 -3.76
CA ASN A 45 0.25 10.57 -3.08
C ASN A 45 -1.08 10.17 -2.42
N SER A 46 -1.79 9.20 -2.96
CA SER A 46 -3.13 8.81 -2.51
C SER A 46 -3.15 7.63 -1.56
N MET A 47 -2.21 6.69 -1.68
CA MET A 47 -2.20 5.43 -0.93
C MET A 47 -0.91 5.26 -0.12
N ALA A 48 -1.03 4.56 1.02
CA ALA A 48 0.13 4.04 1.73
C ALA A 48 0.70 2.85 0.96
N VAL A 49 1.98 2.94 0.55
CA VAL A 49 2.66 1.91 -0.25
C VAL A 49 3.89 1.43 0.49
N ILE A 50 4.06 0.11 0.56
CA ILE A 50 5.25 -0.54 1.13
C ILE A 50 5.60 -1.79 0.34
N GLU A 51 6.89 -2.00 0.12
CA GLU A 51 7.46 -3.14 -0.59
C GLU A 51 8.18 -4.07 0.39
N PHE A 52 8.04 -5.37 0.17
CA PHE A 52 8.69 -6.42 0.93
C PHE A 52 9.43 -7.38 0.00
N ASP A 53 10.46 -8.04 0.51
CA ASP A 53 10.95 -9.26 -0.11
C ASP A 53 9.98 -10.44 0.16
N LEU A 54 10.26 -11.61 -0.40
CA LEU A 54 9.41 -12.80 -0.22
C LEU A 54 9.49 -13.39 1.20
N GLN A 55 10.45 -12.97 1.99
CA GLN A 55 10.61 -13.31 3.40
C GLN A 55 9.83 -12.38 4.32
N GLY A 56 9.34 -11.24 3.80
CA GLY A 56 8.60 -10.23 4.54
C GLY A 56 9.46 -9.12 5.12
N ASN A 57 10.72 -9.00 4.73
CA ASN A 57 11.56 -7.87 5.11
C ASN A 57 11.17 -6.63 4.30
N VAL A 58 11.15 -5.48 4.95
CA VAL A 58 10.83 -4.20 4.32
C VAL A 58 11.96 -3.79 3.37
N LEU A 59 11.62 -3.53 2.13
CA LEU A 59 12.54 -2.99 1.12
C LEU A 59 12.42 -1.47 1.01
N LYS A 60 11.18 -0.98 0.92
CA LYS A 60 10.88 0.44 0.75
C LYS A 60 9.46 0.77 1.20
N ALA A 61 9.24 1.99 1.69
CA ALA A 61 7.91 2.53 1.93
C ALA A 61 7.83 3.99 1.50
N ASN A 62 6.65 4.40 1.02
CA ASN A 62 6.41 5.79 0.68
C ASN A 62 6.13 6.64 1.93
N GLU A 63 6.09 7.95 1.74
CA GLU A 63 5.83 8.88 2.84
C GLU A 63 4.46 8.68 3.46
N LYS A 64 3.44 8.38 2.65
CA LYS A 64 2.08 8.14 3.13
C LYS A 64 2.01 6.96 4.11
N PHE A 65 2.70 5.85 3.80
CA PHE A 65 2.81 4.71 4.72
C PHE A 65 3.49 5.12 6.03
N ARG A 66 4.59 5.87 5.94
CA ARG A 66 5.34 6.34 7.12
C ARG A 66 4.47 7.22 8.02
N GLN A 67 3.71 8.15 7.45
CA GLN A 67 2.78 9.02 8.17
C GLN A 67 1.67 8.22 8.86
N VAL A 68 1.01 7.31 8.14
CA VAL A 68 -0.08 6.49 8.67
C VAL A 68 0.41 5.59 9.81
N MET A 69 1.59 4.98 9.67
CA MET A 69 2.11 4.01 10.62
C MET A 69 3.07 4.61 11.66
N GLY A 70 3.44 5.89 11.54
CA GLY A 70 4.30 6.59 12.50
C GLY A 70 5.79 6.21 12.44
N PHE A 71 6.27 5.61 11.35
CA PHE A 71 7.67 5.22 11.18
C PHE A 71 8.44 6.24 10.36
N SER A 72 9.67 6.56 10.79
CA SER A 72 10.62 7.27 9.93
C SER A 72 11.26 6.31 8.92
N GLU A 73 11.94 6.84 7.92
CA GLU A 73 12.66 6.03 6.95
C GLU A 73 13.75 5.17 7.60
N LYS A 74 14.45 5.71 8.58
CA LYS A 74 15.48 5.00 9.36
C LYS A 74 14.90 3.85 10.18
N ASP A 75 13.70 4.03 10.72
CA ASP A 75 13.03 2.98 11.50
C ASP A 75 12.66 1.76 10.65
N LEU A 76 12.43 1.95 9.34
CA LEU A 76 12.04 0.88 8.42
C LEU A 76 13.22 0.01 7.96
N THR A 77 14.45 0.46 8.17
CA THR A 77 15.64 -0.29 7.81
C THR A 77 15.70 -1.60 8.61
N ASN A 78 15.82 -2.73 7.91
CA ASN A 78 15.84 -4.09 8.48
C ASN A 78 14.57 -4.48 9.27
N LEU A 79 13.45 -3.78 9.06
CA LEU A 79 12.18 -4.16 9.64
C LEU A 79 11.55 -5.31 8.84
N HIS A 80 10.78 -6.14 9.56
CA HIS A 80 10.01 -7.22 8.98
C HIS A 80 8.51 -6.95 9.13
N HIS A 81 7.69 -7.42 8.21
CA HIS A 81 6.23 -7.27 8.19
C HIS A 81 5.55 -7.60 9.53
N ARG A 82 6.08 -8.59 10.27
CA ARG A 82 5.58 -8.97 11.59
C ARG A 82 5.51 -7.81 12.58
N ARG A 83 6.37 -6.80 12.43
CA ARG A 83 6.39 -5.61 13.31
C ARG A 83 5.11 -4.78 13.22
N PHE A 84 4.41 -4.87 12.11
CA PHE A 84 3.14 -4.17 11.89
C PHE A 84 1.91 -5.01 12.27
N CYS A 85 2.09 -6.18 12.84
CA CYS A 85 1.03 -7.14 13.16
C CYS A 85 0.97 -7.40 14.67
N LYS A 86 -0.22 -7.78 15.16
CA LYS A 86 -0.38 -8.28 16.53
C LYS A 86 0.37 -9.60 16.72
N PRO A 87 0.97 -9.86 17.90
CA PRO A 87 1.71 -11.11 18.17
C PRO A 87 0.89 -12.37 17.92
N ASP A 88 -0.37 -12.39 18.31
CA ASP A 88 -1.26 -13.55 18.13
C ASP A 88 -1.41 -13.92 16.66
N TYR A 89 -1.57 -12.91 15.78
CA TYR A 89 -1.64 -13.14 14.34
C TYR A 89 -0.29 -13.63 13.78
N VAL A 90 0.82 -13.04 14.21
CA VAL A 90 2.18 -13.43 13.75
C VAL A 90 2.49 -14.89 14.07
N ASN A 91 2.01 -15.38 15.22
CA ASN A 91 2.23 -16.74 15.68
C ASN A 91 1.16 -17.74 15.18
N SER A 92 0.21 -17.28 14.37
CA SER A 92 -0.86 -18.11 13.83
C SER A 92 -0.45 -18.82 12.53
N HIS A 93 -1.12 -19.93 12.25
CA HIS A 93 -1.01 -20.62 10.97
C HIS A 93 -1.47 -19.74 9.78
N ASP A 94 -2.42 -18.85 10.01
CA ASP A 94 -2.93 -17.92 9.00
C ASP A 94 -1.85 -16.96 8.49
N TYR A 95 -0.92 -16.54 9.35
CA TYR A 95 0.21 -15.71 8.95
C TYR A 95 1.20 -16.45 8.04
N GLU A 96 1.47 -17.72 8.31
CA GLU A 96 2.29 -18.55 7.43
C GLU A 96 1.63 -18.80 6.08
N GLN A 97 0.34 -19.15 6.08
CA GLN A 97 -0.44 -19.34 4.86
C GLN A 97 -0.53 -18.05 4.04
N PHE A 98 -0.70 -16.89 4.70
CA PHE A 98 -0.70 -15.60 4.03
C PHE A 98 0.57 -15.38 3.20
N TRP A 99 1.76 -15.57 3.82
CA TRP A 99 3.02 -15.41 3.12
C TRP A 99 3.27 -16.51 2.08
N GLN A 100 2.83 -17.73 2.34
CA GLN A 100 2.93 -18.82 1.37
C GLN A 100 2.12 -18.53 0.10
N ARG A 101 0.89 -18.01 0.24
CA ARG A 101 0.06 -17.60 -0.90
C ARG A 101 0.73 -16.52 -1.74
N LEU A 102 1.34 -15.51 -1.10
CA LEU A 102 2.05 -14.45 -1.80
C LEU A 102 3.29 -15.00 -2.56
N ARG A 103 4.05 -15.91 -1.95
CA ARG A 103 5.18 -16.59 -2.61
C ARG A 103 4.75 -17.44 -3.80
N ASN A 104 3.53 -17.93 -3.78
CA ASN A 104 2.94 -18.68 -4.90
C ASN A 104 2.29 -17.78 -5.98
N GLY A 105 2.48 -16.47 -5.90
CA GLY A 105 1.94 -15.53 -6.88
C GLY A 105 0.49 -15.13 -6.67
N ASN A 106 -0.15 -15.56 -5.57
CA ASN A 106 -1.54 -15.20 -5.28
C ASN A 106 -1.59 -13.88 -4.49
N TYR A 107 -2.36 -12.92 -4.95
CA TYR A 107 -2.57 -11.67 -4.25
C TYR A 107 -3.52 -11.85 -3.05
N PHE A 108 -3.48 -10.90 -2.13
CA PHE A 108 -4.45 -10.77 -1.03
C PHE A 108 -5.11 -9.39 -1.12
N SER A 109 -6.42 -9.34 -0.85
CA SER A 109 -7.18 -8.09 -0.71
C SER A 109 -8.14 -8.21 0.46
N GLY A 110 -8.19 -7.17 1.30
CA GLY A 110 -9.10 -7.15 2.45
C GLY A 110 -8.74 -6.12 3.50
N ARG A 111 -9.57 -6.08 4.55
CA ARG A 111 -9.32 -5.27 5.72
C ARG A 111 -8.36 -5.98 6.65
N VAL A 112 -7.38 -5.24 7.12
CA VAL A 112 -6.36 -5.77 8.02
C VAL A 112 -6.12 -4.81 9.18
N GLU A 113 -6.02 -5.36 10.37
CA GLU A 113 -5.60 -4.63 11.56
C GLU A 113 -4.08 -4.62 11.64
N ARG A 114 -3.50 -3.45 11.90
CA ARG A 114 -2.05 -3.27 12.00
C ARG A 114 -1.70 -2.46 13.25
N VAL A 115 -0.47 -2.59 13.69
CA VAL A 115 0.08 -1.90 14.85
C VAL A 115 1.08 -0.85 14.37
N ALA A 116 0.81 0.40 14.67
CA ALA A 116 1.70 1.52 14.38
C ALA A 116 2.94 1.52 15.31
N LYS A 117 3.88 2.43 15.07
CA LYS A 117 5.11 2.54 15.88
C LYS A 117 4.82 2.81 17.36
N ASP A 118 3.84 3.65 17.64
CA ASP A 118 3.39 4.05 18.97
C ASP A 118 2.48 3.03 19.67
N GLY A 119 2.20 1.89 19.03
CA GLY A 119 1.36 0.82 19.55
C GLY A 119 -0.13 0.96 19.25
N ARG A 120 -0.59 2.08 18.67
CA ARG A 120 -2.00 2.24 18.29
C ARG A 120 -2.40 1.27 17.19
N THR A 121 -3.66 0.86 17.23
CA THR A 121 -4.28 0.09 16.16
C THR A 121 -4.58 0.97 14.96
N VAL A 122 -4.23 0.48 13.77
CA VAL A 122 -4.56 1.10 12.47
C VAL A 122 -5.31 0.09 11.63
N TRP A 123 -6.50 0.45 11.20
CA TRP A 123 -7.29 -0.35 10.27
C TRP A 123 -6.98 0.08 8.85
N LEU A 124 -6.54 -0.88 8.04
CA LEU A 124 -6.18 -0.64 6.65
C LEU A 124 -7.07 -1.49 5.73
N GLU A 125 -7.61 -0.87 4.70
CA GLU A 125 -8.07 -1.59 3.53
C GLU A 125 -6.87 -1.76 2.60
N ALA A 126 -6.44 -3.00 2.38
CA ALA A 126 -5.13 -3.27 1.78
C ALA A 126 -5.16 -4.37 0.72
N THR A 127 -4.30 -4.21 -0.28
CA THR A 127 -3.96 -5.27 -1.23
C THR A 127 -2.48 -5.56 -1.15
N TYR A 128 -2.12 -6.86 -1.19
CA TYR A 128 -0.74 -7.33 -1.28
C TYR A 128 -0.59 -8.05 -2.61
N ASN A 129 0.28 -7.54 -3.46
CA ASN A 129 0.45 -7.99 -4.83
C ASN A 129 1.87 -8.52 -5.04
N PRO A 130 2.04 -9.82 -5.33
CA PRO A 130 3.32 -10.33 -5.79
C PRO A 130 3.73 -9.66 -7.10
N VAL A 131 4.96 -9.17 -7.15
CA VAL A 131 5.59 -8.66 -8.37
C VAL A 131 6.40 -9.78 -8.98
N LEU A 132 6.14 -10.04 -10.26
CA LEU A 132 6.74 -11.14 -11.00
C LEU A 132 7.93 -10.65 -11.83
N ASP A 133 8.94 -11.49 -11.98
CA ASP A 133 10.03 -11.28 -12.92
C ASP A 133 9.64 -11.65 -14.36
N GLU A 134 10.58 -11.58 -15.28
CA GLU A 134 10.38 -11.92 -16.70
C GLU A 134 10.04 -13.40 -16.93
N GLU A 135 10.37 -14.27 -15.97
CA GLU A 135 10.04 -15.70 -15.99
C GLU A 135 8.68 -16.00 -15.34
N GLY A 136 7.98 -14.97 -14.84
CA GLY A 136 6.69 -15.11 -14.15
C GLY A 136 6.80 -15.57 -12.70
N LYS A 137 7.99 -15.51 -12.08
CA LYS A 137 8.20 -15.89 -10.67
C LYS A 137 8.10 -14.67 -9.77
N PRO A 138 7.41 -14.78 -8.62
CA PRO A 138 7.41 -13.72 -7.62
C PRO A 138 8.82 -13.44 -7.10
N PHE A 139 9.21 -12.16 -7.01
CA PHE A 139 10.49 -11.76 -6.44
C PHE A 139 10.37 -10.69 -5.35
N ARG A 140 9.21 -10.03 -5.24
CA ARG A 140 8.84 -9.12 -4.15
C ARG A 140 7.33 -9.02 -4.00
N VAL A 141 6.88 -8.38 -2.93
CA VAL A 141 5.46 -8.10 -2.66
C VAL A 141 5.27 -6.61 -2.49
N MET A 142 4.34 -6.03 -3.24
CA MET A 142 3.94 -4.64 -3.12
C MET A 142 2.58 -4.54 -2.43
N LYS A 143 2.51 -3.80 -1.34
CA LYS A 143 1.28 -3.51 -0.61
C LYS A 143 0.82 -2.10 -0.92
N PHE A 144 -0.46 -1.97 -1.26
CA PHE A 144 -1.19 -0.71 -1.30
C PHE A 144 -2.24 -0.70 -0.19
N ALA A 145 -2.39 0.40 0.50
CA ALA A 145 -3.36 0.47 1.59
C ALA A 145 -3.95 1.88 1.76
N SER A 146 -5.20 1.91 2.19
CA SER A 146 -5.90 3.11 2.66
C SER A 146 -6.18 2.98 4.15
N ASP A 147 -5.94 4.04 4.92
CA ASP A 147 -6.31 4.10 6.32
C ASP A 147 -7.82 4.30 6.44
N ILE A 148 -8.50 3.32 7.05
CA ILE A 148 -9.94 3.34 7.29
C ILE A 148 -10.28 3.42 8.80
N SER A 149 -9.29 3.74 9.66
CA SER A 149 -9.47 3.77 11.12
C SER A 149 -10.60 4.70 11.53
N ALA A 150 -10.63 5.93 11.01
CA ALA A 150 -11.68 6.90 11.30
C ALA A 150 -13.09 6.40 10.88
N ARG A 151 -13.18 5.68 9.77
CA ARG A 151 -14.43 5.08 9.29
C ARG A 151 -14.91 3.96 10.21
N ILE A 152 -14.00 3.12 10.68
CA ILE A 152 -14.31 2.03 11.62
C ILE A 152 -14.76 2.62 12.97
N GLU A 153 -14.03 3.58 13.50
CA GLU A 153 -14.39 4.26 14.76
C GLU A 153 -15.74 4.95 14.67
N TYR A 154 -16.06 5.60 13.56
CA TYR A 154 -17.36 6.22 13.36
C TYR A 154 -18.48 5.18 13.35
N ALA A 155 -18.30 4.08 12.63
CA ALA A 155 -19.28 3.00 12.56
C ALA A 155 -19.53 2.37 13.95
N GLN A 156 -18.46 2.14 14.72
CA GLN A 156 -18.57 1.62 16.10
C GLN A 156 -19.31 2.57 17.03
N ARG A 157 -19.02 3.88 16.96
CA ARG A 157 -19.74 4.90 17.74
C ARG A 157 -21.23 4.94 17.40
N LEU A 158 -21.57 4.88 16.12
CA LEU A 158 -22.95 4.87 15.67
C LEU A 158 -23.68 3.62 16.18
N GLN A 159 -23.07 2.44 16.07
CA GLN A 159 -23.64 1.19 16.58
C GLN A 159 -23.88 1.25 18.10
N HIS A 160 -22.92 1.75 18.86
CA HIS A 160 -23.03 1.93 20.30
C HIS A 160 -24.18 2.90 20.67
N SER A 161 -24.28 4.03 19.98
CA SER A 161 -25.36 4.99 20.16
C SER A 161 -26.74 4.39 19.89
N THR A 162 -26.84 3.59 18.83
CA THR A 162 -28.07 2.90 18.47
C THR A 162 -28.47 1.87 19.53
N GLN A 163 -27.50 1.12 20.06
CA GLN A 163 -27.74 0.15 21.13
C GLN A 163 -28.25 0.84 22.41
N ILE A 164 -27.62 1.95 22.82
CA ILE A 164 -28.07 2.72 23.99
C ILE A 164 -29.50 3.23 23.79
N ALA A 165 -29.83 3.77 22.60
CA ALA A 165 -31.17 4.24 22.30
C ALA A 165 -32.22 3.10 22.38
N PHE A 166 -31.88 1.92 21.89
CA PHE A 166 -32.72 0.73 21.97
C PHE A 166 -32.95 0.30 23.43
N ASP A 167 -31.88 0.24 24.23
CA ASP A 167 -31.95 -0.17 25.64
C ASP A 167 -32.82 0.80 26.44
N ILE A 168 -32.69 2.13 26.22
CA ILE A 168 -33.52 3.17 26.86
C ILE A 168 -35.00 3.01 26.46
N ALA A 169 -35.29 2.76 25.18
CA ALA A 169 -36.65 2.56 24.70
C ALA A 169 -37.31 1.35 25.38
N GLN A 170 -36.61 0.24 25.49
CA GLN A 170 -37.09 -0.98 26.15
C GLN A 170 -37.34 -0.78 27.64
N GLU A 171 -36.43 -0.07 28.33
CA GLU A 171 -36.61 0.26 29.76
C GLU A 171 -37.80 1.17 29.98
N THR A 172 -37.99 2.18 29.11
CA THR A 172 -39.14 3.10 29.16
C THR A 172 -40.47 2.37 28.95
N GLU A 173 -40.52 1.42 28.00
CA GLU A 173 -41.72 0.59 27.77
C GLU A 173 -42.02 -0.27 28.98
N SER A 174 -41.05 -0.94 29.58
CA SER A 174 -41.24 -1.74 30.81
C SER A 174 -41.72 -0.93 31.98
N LEU A 175 -41.19 0.29 32.19
CA LEU A 175 -41.64 1.20 33.23
C LEU A 175 -43.08 1.67 33.00
N SER A 176 -43.46 1.92 31.73
CA SER A 176 -44.80 2.31 31.36
C SER A 176 -45.81 1.20 31.64
N GLU A 177 -45.50 -0.05 31.31
CA GLU A 177 -46.34 -1.22 31.60
C GLU A 177 -46.51 -1.47 33.08
N ASN A 178 -45.41 -1.38 33.87
CA ASN A 178 -45.49 -1.51 35.33
C ASN A 178 -46.28 -0.38 35.98
N GLY A 179 -46.17 0.85 35.49
CA GLY A 179 -46.95 1.99 35.97
C GLY A 179 -48.44 1.86 35.70
N ALA A 180 -48.82 1.21 34.60
CA ALA A 180 -50.24 0.98 34.27
C ALA A 180 -50.90 -0.14 35.10
N GLN A 181 -50.11 -1.00 35.77
CA GLN A 181 -50.63 -2.06 36.64
C GLN A 181 -50.88 -1.58 38.11
N VAL A 182 -50.49 -0.37 38.46
CA VAL A 182 -50.60 0.17 39.82
C VAL A 182 -51.81 1.10 39.98
N ILE A 183 -52.61 1.32 38.96
CA ILE A 183 -53.86 2.06 38.97
C ILE A 183 -55.03 1.10 38.92
#